data_ce9da53e1f77479dae92d0945f61881e
#
_entry.id   ce9da53e1f77479dae92d0945f61881e
#
_cell.length_a   1.000
_cell.length_b   1.000
_cell.length_c   1.000
_cell.angle_alpha   90.00
_cell.angle_beta   90.00
_cell.angle_gamma   90.00
#
_symmetry.space_group_name_H-M   'P 1'
#
loop_
_entity.id
_entity.type
_entity.pdbx_description
1 polymer ?
#
loop_
_entity_poly.entity_id
_entity_poly.type
_entity_poly.pdbx_seq_one_letter_code
_entity_poly.pdbx_strand_id
1 'polypeptide(L)'
;MDNFPGPILLFGSGETSPTGRKIFDLALQQLRPSPRIALLETPAGFELNSASVIARVAEFMRVSLQNYRPQITVVPARKRGTPFSPDEPQVVAPLLEADLIFMGPGSPTYAVRQLRDSLAWNMLLARHRLGATLALASAATIAISACTLPVYEIYKVGEELHWKEGLDFFGLYGLDLVFIPHWNNQEGGAELDTSRCFMGKTRFTRLMEMLPGDSTVLGLDEKTALMIDPCEGKCYVFGLGNVTLIHTGHNHRRPSNPTLDDTDLPGIASLRESHIHQYHNKESFPLAEIGPFRPYHPEANLPVEVWQQALEAEKRLGSSSTPEPPQAVLDLVILREQARTGKDWPQSDALRQQIAALGWTVKDTKDGPVVSLSQTTTEI
;
A
#
# COMPACT_ATOMS: atom_id res chain seq x y z
N MET A 1 -12.19 -20.11 1.80
CA MET A 1 -11.00 -19.38 2.27
C MET A 1 -11.51 -18.07 2.81
N ASP A 2 -11.28 -17.82 4.08
CA ASP A 2 -11.60 -16.51 4.67
C ASP A 2 -10.68 -15.49 4.02
N ASN A 3 -11.20 -14.72 3.07
CA ASN A 3 -10.44 -13.67 2.42
C ASN A 3 -10.31 -12.50 3.40
N PHE A 4 -9.13 -12.32 3.96
CA PHE A 4 -8.77 -11.12 4.72
C PHE A 4 -8.34 -10.00 3.76
N PRO A 5 -8.69 -8.74 4.07
CA PRO A 5 -8.18 -7.61 3.32
C PRO A 5 -6.65 -7.58 3.34
N GLY A 6 -6.05 -7.17 2.24
CA GLY A 6 -4.61 -7.01 2.14
C GLY A 6 -4.05 -5.90 3.05
N PRO A 7 -2.74 -5.86 3.29
CA PRO A 7 -2.12 -4.77 4.03
C PRO A 7 -2.25 -3.42 3.31
N ILE A 8 -2.29 -2.34 4.10
CA ILE A 8 -2.29 -0.97 3.59
C ILE A 8 -0.97 -0.30 4.01
N LEU A 9 -0.20 0.14 3.03
CA LEU A 9 1.10 0.77 3.20
C LEU A 9 0.99 2.27 2.88
N LEU A 10 1.17 3.12 3.87
CA LEU A 10 0.98 4.56 3.80
C LEU A 10 2.32 5.26 3.95
N PHE A 11 2.80 5.92 2.89
CA PHE A 11 4.06 6.66 2.91
C PHE A 11 3.83 8.12 3.27
N GLY A 12 4.63 8.63 4.18
CA GLY A 12 4.75 10.07 4.43
C GLY A 12 5.49 10.78 3.30
N SER A 13 6.50 10.15 2.72
CA SER A 13 7.18 10.44 1.45
C SER A 13 8.28 9.40 1.20
N GLY A 14 9.04 9.58 0.09
CA GLY A 14 10.24 8.79 -0.17
C GLY A 14 9.98 7.38 -0.68
N GLU A 15 8.84 7.12 -1.27
CA GLU A 15 8.46 5.85 -1.89
C GLU A 15 9.43 5.40 -2.98
N THR A 16 10.07 6.34 -3.68
CA THR A 16 11.11 6.07 -4.69
C THR A 16 12.54 6.22 -4.17
N SER A 17 12.73 6.20 -2.86
CA SER A 17 14.05 6.29 -2.20
C SER A 17 14.60 4.90 -1.85
N PRO A 18 15.90 4.80 -1.45
CA PRO A 18 16.44 3.56 -0.90
C PRO A 18 15.68 3.05 0.33
N THR A 19 15.10 3.96 1.12
CA THR A 19 14.23 3.61 2.26
C THR A 19 12.91 3.02 1.75
N GLY A 20 12.26 3.66 0.77
CA GLY A 20 11.05 3.15 0.12
C GLY A 20 11.25 1.76 -0.46
N ARG A 21 12.41 1.49 -1.11
CA ARG A 21 12.75 0.14 -1.58
C ARG A 21 12.66 -0.90 -0.47
N LYS A 22 13.27 -0.64 0.70
CA LYS A 22 13.26 -1.58 1.83
C LYS A 22 11.85 -1.84 2.35
N ILE A 23 10.99 -0.82 2.30
CA ILE A 23 9.59 -0.93 2.71
C ILE A 23 8.80 -1.78 1.70
N PHE A 24 8.99 -1.56 0.39
CA PHE A 24 8.42 -2.44 -0.64
C PHE A 24 8.94 -3.87 -0.55
N ASP A 25 10.23 -4.08 -0.22
CA ASP A 25 10.77 -5.41 0.00
C ASP A 25 9.95 -6.19 1.05
N LEU A 26 9.58 -5.56 2.17
CA LEU A 26 8.76 -6.18 3.22
C LEU A 26 7.37 -6.57 2.71
N ALA A 27 6.71 -5.68 1.96
CA ALA A 27 5.39 -5.96 1.38
C ALA A 27 5.44 -7.08 0.33
N LEU A 28 6.45 -7.07 -0.55
CA LEU A 28 6.56 -8.03 -1.65
C LEU A 28 6.97 -9.44 -1.20
N GLN A 29 7.64 -9.57 -0.04
CA GLN A 29 7.98 -10.89 0.53
C GLN A 29 6.74 -11.72 0.87
N GLN A 30 5.60 -11.07 1.11
CA GLN A 30 4.34 -11.72 1.46
C GLN A 30 3.47 -12.05 0.22
N LEU A 31 3.86 -11.55 -0.96
CA LEU A 31 3.12 -11.75 -2.19
C LEU A 31 3.61 -12.99 -2.95
N ARG A 32 2.80 -13.43 -3.92
CA ARG A 32 3.16 -14.53 -4.83
C ARG A 32 4.45 -14.20 -5.62
N PRO A 33 5.17 -15.22 -6.13
CA PRO A 33 6.27 -15.00 -7.06
C PRO A 33 5.81 -14.23 -8.30
N SER A 34 6.65 -13.30 -8.79
CA SER A 34 6.34 -12.41 -9.92
C SER A 34 5.03 -11.61 -9.72
N PRO A 35 4.90 -10.83 -8.65
CA PRO A 35 3.66 -10.14 -8.31
C PRO A 35 3.28 -9.12 -9.38
N ARG A 36 1.98 -8.96 -9.60
CA ARG A 36 1.40 -7.96 -10.50
C ARG A 36 1.20 -6.66 -9.74
N ILE A 37 1.87 -5.60 -10.18
CA ILE A 37 1.80 -4.28 -9.57
C ILE A 37 1.08 -3.34 -10.53
N ALA A 38 -0.06 -2.80 -10.11
CA ALA A 38 -0.79 -1.77 -10.84
C ALA A 38 -0.46 -0.39 -10.26
N LEU A 39 -0.01 0.53 -11.13
CA LEU A 39 0.31 1.92 -10.77
C LEU A 39 -0.79 2.83 -11.27
N LEU A 40 -1.65 3.32 -10.36
CA LEU A 40 -2.78 4.17 -10.68
C LEU A 40 -2.34 5.64 -10.73
N GLU A 41 -2.48 6.26 -11.91
CA GLU A 41 -1.94 7.59 -12.22
C GLU A 41 -2.80 8.75 -11.68
N THR A 42 -4.01 8.49 -11.20
CA THR A 42 -5.05 9.48 -10.91
C THR A 42 -4.59 10.67 -10.05
N PRO A 43 -3.84 10.52 -8.94
CA PRO A 43 -3.50 11.69 -8.13
C PRO A 43 -2.74 12.78 -8.88
N ALA A 44 -1.90 12.40 -9.86
CA ALA A 44 -1.14 13.31 -10.72
C ALA A 44 -1.84 13.60 -12.07
N GLY A 45 -3.02 13.04 -12.31
CA GLY A 45 -3.67 13.04 -13.62
C GLY A 45 -4.05 14.42 -14.20
N PHE A 46 -3.97 15.48 -13.41
CA PHE A 46 -4.16 16.87 -13.87
C PHE A 46 -2.88 17.49 -14.43
N GLU A 47 -1.71 16.91 -14.12
CA GLU A 47 -0.42 17.43 -14.53
C GLU A 47 -0.14 17.09 -16.00
N LEU A 48 0.42 18.03 -16.76
CA LEU A 48 0.78 17.82 -18.17
C LEU A 48 1.86 16.72 -18.35
N ASN A 49 2.65 16.46 -17.32
CA ASN A 49 3.72 15.48 -17.30
C ASN A 49 3.37 14.25 -16.45
N SER A 50 2.11 14.03 -16.11
CA SER A 50 1.66 12.92 -15.25
C SER A 50 2.19 11.55 -15.72
N ALA A 51 2.17 11.29 -17.03
CA ALA A 51 2.75 10.07 -17.61
C ALA A 51 4.24 9.90 -17.31
N SER A 52 5.01 10.98 -17.29
CA SER A 52 6.44 10.94 -16.94
C SER A 52 6.66 10.74 -15.44
N VAL A 53 5.76 11.25 -14.61
CA VAL A 53 5.80 11.06 -13.15
C VAL A 53 5.61 9.58 -12.83
N ILE A 54 4.55 8.96 -13.33
CA ILE A 54 4.26 7.55 -13.04
C ILE A 54 5.27 6.60 -13.70
N ALA A 55 5.81 6.96 -14.87
CA ALA A 55 6.86 6.18 -15.54
C ALA A 55 8.14 6.12 -14.70
N ARG A 56 8.52 7.18 -13.99
CA ARG A 56 9.66 7.17 -13.06
C ARG A 56 9.42 6.23 -11.88
N VAL A 57 8.21 6.21 -11.34
CA VAL A 57 7.84 5.24 -10.29
C VAL A 57 7.92 3.82 -10.81
N ALA A 58 7.38 3.56 -12.01
CA ALA A 58 7.43 2.26 -12.66
C ALA A 58 8.87 1.78 -12.87
N GLU A 59 9.74 2.67 -13.35
CA GLU A 59 11.16 2.36 -13.56
C GLU A 59 11.90 2.11 -12.25
N PHE A 60 11.65 2.93 -11.22
CA PHE A 60 12.19 2.69 -9.89
C PHE A 60 11.80 1.29 -9.37
N MET A 61 10.53 0.91 -9.45
CA MET A 61 10.07 -0.41 -9.00
C MET A 61 10.69 -1.53 -9.83
N ARG A 62 10.75 -1.37 -11.17
CA ARG A 62 11.35 -2.37 -12.06
C ARG A 62 12.82 -2.64 -11.74
N VAL A 63 13.60 -1.59 -11.51
CA VAL A 63 15.04 -1.70 -11.21
C VAL A 63 15.28 -2.13 -9.77
N SER A 64 14.61 -1.48 -8.83
CA SER A 64 14.87 -1.67 -7.40
C SER A 64 14.32 -2.97 -6.84
N LEU A 65 13.26 -3.53 -7.45
CA LEU A 65 12.55 -4.72 -7.00
C LEU A 65 12.70 -5.90 -7.98
N GLN A 66 13.71 -5.86 -8.87
CA GLN A 66 13.96 -6.86 -9.92
C GLN A 66 14.09 -8.31 -9.42
N ASN A 67 14.53 -8.49 -8.17
CA ASN A 67 14.62 -9.80 -7.52
C ASN A 67 13.26 -10.50 -7.36
N TYR A 68 12.16 -9.74 -7.30
CA TYR A 68 10.79 -10.27 -7.27
C TYR A 68 10.20 -10.49 -8.66
N ARG A 69 10.87 -10.00 -9.74
CA ARG A 69 10.39 -10.03 -11.13
C ARG A 69 8.96 -9.49 -11.27
N PRO A 70 8.64 -8.30 -10.72
CA PRO A 70 7.27 -7.79 -10.73
C PRO A 70 6.79 -7.49 -12.14
N GLN A 71 5.53 -7.83 -12.41
CA GLN A 71 4.82 -7.42 -13.62
C GLN A 71 4.17 -6.05 -13.35
N ILE A 72 4.77 -4.98 -13.86
CA ILE A 72 4.36 -3.61 -13.57
C ILE A 72 3.50 -3.07 -14.71
N THR A 73 2.27 -2.67 -14.39
CA THR A 73 1.32 -2.08 -15.32
C THR A 73 0.92 -0.68 -14.85
N VAL A 74 1.09 0.32 -15.71
CA VAL A 74 0.54 1.66 -15.47
C VAL A 74 -0.93 1.68 -15.86
N VAL A 75 -1.78 2.16 -14.95
CA VAL A 75 -3.21 2.38 -15.15
C VAL A 75 -3.42 3.89 -15.35
N PRO A 76 -3.53 4.38 -16.60
CA PRO A 76 -3.55 5.80 -16.91
C PRO A 76 -4.93 6.44 -16.69
N ALA A 77 -5.60 6.11 -15.60
CA ALA A 77 -6.91 6.63 -15.24
C ALA A 77 -6.76 8.05 -14.68
N ARG A 78 -6.66 9.05 -15.56
CA ARG A 78 -6.30 10.44 -15.22
C ARG A 78 -7.48 11.31 -14.87
N LYS A 79 -8.52 11.30 -15.71
CA LYS A 79 -9.60 12.29 -15.64
C LYS A 79 -10.90 11.73 -16.17
N ARG A 80 -11.98 11.88 -15.41
CA ARG A 80 -13.35 11.54 -15.84
C ARG A 80 -13.75 12.26 -17.11
N GLY A 81 -14.55 11.59 -17.94
CA GLY A 81 -15.04 12.14 -19.19
C GLY A 81 -13.99 12.28 -20.30
N THR A 82 -12.87 11.57 -20.18
CA THR A 82 -11.83 11.49 -21.21
C THR A 82 -11.54 10.02 -21.54
N PRO A 83 -10.81 9.71 -22.63
CA PRO A 83 -10.37 8.33 -22.91
C PRO A 83 -9.51 7.69 -21.80
N PHE A 84 -8.99 8.50 -20.88
CA PHE A 84 -8.25 8.08 -19.70
C PHE A 84 -9.09 8.25 -18.43
N SER A 85 -10.37 7.92 -18.51
CA SER A 85 -11.28 8.01 -17.37
C SER A 85 -11.05 6.89 -16.36
N PRO A 86 -11.16 7.16 -15.03
CA PRO A 86 -11.26 6.13 -14.01
C PRO A 86 -12.56 5.30 -14.11
N ASP A 87 -13.47 5.68 -14.99
CA ASP A 87 -14.72 4.93 -15.28
C ASP A 87 -14.63 4.14 -16.59
N GLU A 88 -13.49 4.21 -17.31
CA GLU A 88 -13.30 3.47 -18.57
C GLU A 88 -12.82 2.03 -18.28
N PRO A 89 -13.64 0.99 -18.55
CA PRO A 89 -13.34 -0.38 -18.17
C PRO A 89 -12.00 -0.89 -18.71
N GLN A 90 -11.64 -0.54 -19.95
CA GLN A 90 -10.40 -0.99 -20.58
C GLN A 90 -9.15 -0.38 -19.91
N VAL A 91 -9.27 0.86 -19.42
CA VAL A 91 -8.20 1.58 -18.72
C VAL A 91 -7.93 0.97 -17.35
N VAL A 92 -9.00 0.63 -16.61
CA VAL A 92 -8.92 0.21 -15.21
C VAL A 92 -8.86 -1.31 -15.00
N ALA A 93 -9.08 -2.10 -16.07
CA ALA A 93 -9.08 -3.57 -16.00
C ALA A 93 -7.86 -4.17 -15.28
N PRO A 94 -6.61 -3.64 -15.42
CA PRO A 94 -5.45 -4.20 -14.72
C PRO A 94 -5.56 -4.17 -13.19
N LEU A 95 -6.41 -3.30 -12.63
CA LEU A 95 -6.63 -3.26 -11.18
C LEU A 95 -7.20 -4.57 -10.65
N LEU A 96 -8.06 -5.27 -11.41
CA LEU A 96 -8.68 -6.51 -11.01
C LEU A 96 -7.71 -7.68 -10.81
N GLU A 97 -6.53 -7.62 -11.42
CA GLU A 97 -5.53 -8.69 -11.36
C GLU A 97 -4.32 -8.31 -10.49
N ALA A 98 -4.31 -7.11 -9.91
CA ALA A 98 -3.17 -6.64 -9.14
C ALA A 98 -3.03 -7.36 -7.79
N ASP A 99 -1.80 -7.72 -7.45
CA ASP A 99 -1.40 -8.18 -6.12
C ASP A 99 -1.00 -7.01 -5.22
N LEU A 100 -0.54 -5.91 -5.85
CA LEU A 100 -0.29 -4.62 -5.21
C LEU A 100 -0.80 -3.49 -6.10
N ILE A 101 -1.53 -2.55 -5.51
CA ILE A 101 -1.98 -1.32 -6.19
C ILE A 101 -1.27 -0.15 -5.55
N PHE A 102 -0.56 0.62 -6.36
CA PHE A 102 0.12 1.84 -5.92
C PHE A 102 -0.60 3.09 -6.43
N MET A 103 -0.76 4.08 -5.56
CA MET A 103 -1.10 5.46 -5.91
C MET A 103 -0.09 6.41 -5.26
N GLY A 104 0.38 7.39 -6.00
CA GLY A 104 1.48 8.25 -5.61
C GLY A 104 1.13 9.71 -5.38
N PRO A 105 2.13 10.57 -5.57
CA PRO A 105 2.00 12.01 -5.39
C PRO A 105 1.06 12.66 -6.41
N GLY A 106 0.65 13.89 -6.13
CA GLY A 106 -0.25 14.71 -6.94
C GLY A 106 -1.10 15.63 -6.07
N SER A 107 -2.38 15.81 -6.41
CA SER A 107 -3.34 16.56 -5.60
C SER A 107 -4.32 15.64 -4.89
N PRO A 108 -4.44 15.72 -3.56
CA PRO A 108 -5.40 14.89 -2.81
C PRO A 108 -6.85 15.18 -3.20
N THR A 109 -7.20 16.44 -3.34
CA THR A 109 -8.56 16.86 -3.71
C THR A 109 -8.92 16.50 -5.15
N TYR A 110 -7.92 16.52 -6.05
CA TYR A 110 -8.10 16.02 -7.41
C TYR A 110 -8.33 14.50 -7.40
N ALA A 111 -7.53 13.75 -6.65
CA ALA A 111 -7.69 12.31 -6.52
C ALA A 111 -9.08 11.94 -6.01
N VAL A 112 -9.55 12.58 -4.93
CA VAL A 112 -10.91 12.38 -4.40
C VAL A 112 -11.97 12.65 -5.46
N ARG A 113 -11.89 13.79 -6.16
CA ARG A 113 -12.87 14.18 -7.19
C ARG A 113 -12.93 13.19 -8.36
N GLN A 114 -11.79 12.60 -8.74
CA GLN A 114 -11.75 11.66 -9.85
C GLN A 114 -12.13 10.23 -9.45
N LEU A 115 -11.77 9.81 -8.24
CA LEU A 115 -11.93 8.42 -7.79
C LEU A 115 -13.24 8.15 -7.07
N ARG A 116 -13.82 9.11 -6.34
CA ARG A 116 -15.06 8.89 -5.59
C ARG A 116 -16.13 8.28 -6.50
N ASP A 117 -16.67 7.14 -6.11
CA ASP A 117 -17.70 6.37 -6.84
C ASP A 117 -17.30 5.97 -8.27
N SER A 118 -15.99 5.99 -8.59
CA SER A 118 -15.53 5.56 -9.91
C SER A 118 -15.38 4.03 -9.98
N LEU A 119 -15.36 3.52 -11.23
CA LEU A 119 -15.09 2.12 -11.49
C LEU A 119 -13.70 1.71 -10.95
N ALA A 120 -12.67 2.56 -11.15
CA ALA A 120 -11.33 2.34 -10.62
C ALA A 120 -11.31 2.19 -9.11
N TRP A 121 -12.04 3.06 -8.40
CA TRP A 121 -12.12 2.98 -6.93
C TRP A 121 -12.80 1.73 -6.45
N ASN A 122 -13.92 1.36 -7.06
CA ASN A 122 -14.63 0.13 -6.72
C ASN A 122 -13.78 -1.13 -6.99
N MET A 123 -13.04 -1.17 -8.10
CA MET A 123 -12.12 -2.28 -8.42
C MET A 123 -10.96 -2.35 -7.43
N LEU A 124 -10.38 -1.21 -7.05
CA LEU A 124 -9.33 -1.13 -6.03
C LEU A 124 -9.82 -1.69 -4.68
N LEU A 125 -11.01 -1.24 -4.24
CA LEU A 125 -11.61 -1.75 -3.01
C LEU A 125 -11.87 -3.25 -3.07
N ALA A 126 -12.43 -3.75 -4.17
CA ALA A 126 -12.69 -5.18 -4.35
C ALA A 126 -11.39 -6.00 -4.28
N ARG A 127 -10.34 -5.56 -4.97
CA ARG A 127 -9.05 -6.25 -4.95
C ARG A 127 -8.38 -6.24 -3.57
N HIS A 128 -8.40 -5.09 -2.88
CA HIS A 128 -7.91 -5.00 -1.51
C HIS A 128 -8.63 -5.99 -0.57
N ARG A 129 -9.96 -6.08 -0.67
CA ARG A 129 -10.77 -7.00 0.14
C ARG A 129 -10.51 -8.48 -0.20
N LEU A 130 -9.97 -8.77 -1.37
CA LEU A 130 -9.50 -10.09 -1.79
C LEU A 130 -7.99 -10.32 -1.54
N GLY A 131 -7.35 -9.45 -0.76
CA GLY A 131 -5.99 -9.65 -0.28
C GLY A 131 -4.91 -8.83 -1.00
N ALA A 132 -5.24 -7.98 -2.00
CA ALA A 132 -4.23 -7.13 -2.63
C ALA A 132 -3.72 -6.04 -1.66
N THR A 133 -2.41 -5.85 -1.64
CA THR A 133 -1.76 -4.77 -0.89
C THR A 133 -2.07 -3.42 -1.52
N LEU A 134 -2.42 -2.41 -0.71
CA LEU A 134 -2.47 -1.02 -1.14
C LEU A 134 -1.20 -0.29 -0.68
N ALA A 135 -0.54 0.41 -1.60
CA ALA A 135 0.61 1.27 -1.31
C ALA A 135 0.31 2.70 -1.76
N LEU A 136 0.21 3.61 -0.81
CA LEU A 136 -0.27 4.97 -1.02
C LEU A 136 0.79 5.97 -0.55
N ALA A 137 1.09 6.97 -1.36
CA ALA A 137 2.12 7.96 -1.05
C ALA A 137 1.61 9.39 -1.20
N SER A 138 2.00 10.26 -0.25
CA SER A 138 1.75 11.70 -0.30
C SER A 138 0.28 12.04 -0.54
N ALA A 139 -0.10 12.59 -1.70
CA ALA A 139 -1.46 12.96 -2.04
C ALA A 139 -2.46 11.81 -1.94
N ALA A 140 -2.07 10.60 -2.34
CA ALA A 140 -2.91 9.41 -2.22
C ALA A 140 -3.17 9.05 -0.75
N THR A 141 -2.15 9.18 0.12
CA THR A 141 -2.28 8.98 1.56
C THR A 141 -3.29 9.96 2.19
N ILE A 142 -3.29 11.23 1.76
CA ILE A 142 -4.27 12.22 2.22
C ILE A 142 -5.66 11.91 1.67
N ALA A 143 -5.76 11.52 0.41
CA ALA A 143 -7.05 11.34 -0.27
C ALA A 143 -7.93 10.25 0.33
N ILE A 144 -7.35 9.21 0.93
CA ILE A 144 -8.10 8.11 1.56
C ILE A 144 -8.66 8.42 2.94
N SER A 145 -8.31 9.58 3.51
CA SER A 145 -8.83 10.05 4.80
C SER A 145 -10.35 10.24 4.77
N ALA A 146 -10.98 10.24 5.93
CA ALA A 146 -12.38 10.68 6.07
C ALA A 146 -12.48 12.18 5.74
N CYS A 147 -11.59 13.01 6.30
CA CYS A 147 -11.43 14.42 5.95
C CYS A 147 -10.09 14.62 5.22
N THR A 148 -10.14 15.09 3.98
CA THR A 148 -8.99 15.35 3.12
C THR A 148 -8.48 16.77 3.29
N LEU A 149 -7.16 16.93 3.50
CA LEU A 149 -6.50 18.23 3.57
C LEU A 149 -6.32 18.81 2.15
N PRO A 150 -6.93 19.96 1.81
CA PRO A 150 -6.76 20.60 0.49
C PRO A 150 -5.45 21.42 0.46
N VAL A 151 -4.32 20.71 0.43
CA VAL A 151 -2.99 21.30 0.58
C VAL A 151 -2.70 22.37 -0.46
N TYR A 152 -2.98 22.11 -1.74
CA TYR A 152 -2.69 23.06 -2.81
C TYR A 152 -3.58 24.29 -2.75
N GLU A 153 -4.84 24.10 -2.44
CA GLU A 153 -5.83 25.18 -2.32
C GLU A 153 -5.43 26.15 -1.21
N ILE A 154 -5.03 25.64 -0.05
CA ILE A 154 -4.61 26.46 1.08
C ILE A 154 -3.21 27.03 0.85
N TYR A 155 -2.22 26.17 0.56
CA TYR A 155 -0.81 26.58 0.55
C TYR A 155 -0.38 27.30 -0.72
N LYS A 156 -0.92 26.91 -1.89
CA LYS A 156 -0.54 27.48 -3.19
C LYS A 156 -1.49 28.56 -3.69
N VAL A 157 -2.78 28.40 -3.43
CA VAL A 157 -3.84 29.31 -3.93
C VAL A 157 -4.21 30.36 -2.88
N GLY A 158 -4.02 30.05 -1.57
CA GLY A 158 -4.32 30.97 -0.48
C GLY A 158 -5.77 30.93 -0.01
N GLU A 159 -6.44 29.80 -0.21
CA GLU A 159 -7.77 29.60 0.38
C GLU A 159 -7.69 29.59 1.92
N GLU A 160 -8.79 29.97 2.57
CA GLU A 160 -8.95 29.88 4.02
C GLU A 160 -8.82 28.41 4.50
N LEU A 161 -8.48 28.23 5.78
CA LEU A 161 -8.36 26.89 6.35
C LEU A 161 -9.70 26.16 6.32
N HIS A 162 -9.72 24.97 5.76
CA HIS A 162 -10.88 24.10 5.73
C HIS A 162 -10.50 22.66 5.44
N TRP A 163 -11.41 21.73 5.69
CA TRP A 163 -11.33 20.34 5.26
C TRP A 163 -12.29 20.08 4.11
N LYS A 164 -11.96 19.11 3.28
CA LYS A 164 -12.88 18.53 2.29
C LYS A 164 -13.16 17.08 2.64
N GLU A 165 -14.30 16.56 2.21
CA GLU A 165 -14.54 15.12 2.33
C GLU A 165 -13.47 14.34 1.58
N GLY A 166 -12.94 13.28 2.21
CA GLY A 166 -12.00 12.35 1.61
C GLY A 166 -12.70 11.16 0.93
N LEU A 167 -11.92 10.18 0.51
CA LEU A 167 -12.46 8.91 -0.02
C LEU A 167 -13.00 8.00 1.10
N ASP A 168 -12.70 8.33 2.35
CA ASP A 168 -13.16 7.63 3.55
C ASP A 168 -12.99 6.10 3.48
N PHE A 169 -11.78 5.70 3.08
CA PHE A 169 -11.44 4.28 2.91
C PHE A 169 -11.70 3.45 4.18
N PHE A 170 -11.41 4.02 5.33
CA PHE A 170 -11.52 3.34 6.61
C PHE A 170 -12.89 3.45 7.28
N GLY A 171 -13.80 4.26 6.74
CA GLY A 171 -15.16 4.40 7.28
C GLY A 171 -15.94 3.10 7.26
N LEU A 172 -15.69 2.23 6.27
CA LEU A 172 -16.29 0.89 6.22
C LEU A 172 -15.88 0.02 7.42
N TYR A 173 -14.67 0.23 7.94
CA TYR A 173 -14.18 -0.45 9.15
C TYR A 173 -14.63 0.23 10.45
N GLY A 174 -15.41 1.31 10.34
CA GLY A 174 -15.88 2.10 11.47
C GLY A 174 -14.81 3.02 12.08
N LEU A 175 -13.79 3.37 11.29
CA LEU A 175 -12.67 4.21 11.71
C LEU A 175 -12.73 5.57 10.99
N ASP A 176 -12.74 6.65 11.75
CA ASP A 176 -12.62 8.02 11.23
C ASP A 176 -11.14 8.45 11.28
N LEU A 177 -10.41 8.21 10.18
CA LEU A 177 -8.97 8.44 10.10
C LEU A 177 -8.63 9.60 9.18
N VAL A 178 -7.69 10.44 9.64
CA VAL A 178 -7.13 11.56 8.89
C VAL A 178 -5.62 11.38 8.80
N PHE A 179 -5.08 11.28 7.58
CA PHE A 179 -3.65 11.08 7.35
C PHE A 179 -2.97 12.36 6.89
N ILE A 180 -1.86 12.69 7.54
CA ILE A 180 -1.03 13.85 7.24
C ILE A 180 0.40 13.40 6.92
N PRO A 181 0.74 13.14 5.66
CA PRO A 181 2.11 12.88 5.22
C PRO A 181 2.95 14.15 5.34
N HIS A 182 4.26 14.05 5.09
CA HIS A 182 5.19 15.19 5.22
C HIS A 182 5.08 15.88 6.59
N TRP A 183 4.89 15.09 7.63
CA TRP A 183 4.61 15.60 8.97
C TRP A 183 5.73 16.47 9.52
N ASN A 184 6.98 16.08 9.29
CA ASN A 184 8.19 16.77 9.69
C ASN A 184 8.85 17.57 8.55
N ASN A 185 8.10 17.96 7.51
CA ASN A 185 8.66 18.70 6.37
C ASN A 185 9.39 19.98 6.81
N GLN A 186 10.55 20.21 6.20
CA GLN A 186 11.44 21.34 6.49
C GLN A 186 11.88 22.11 5.23
N GLU A 187 11.14 21.98 4.14
CA GLU A 187 11.50 22.67 2.87
C GLU A 187 11.51 24.19 3.01
N GLY A 188 10.76 24.75 3.96
CA GLY A 188 10.73 26.20 4.26
C GLY A 188 11.98 26.72 4.97
N GLY A 189 12.89 25.85 5.38
CA GLY A 189 14.10 26.21 6.11
C GLY A 189 13.80 26.79 7.49
N ALA A 190 14.64 27.75 7.95
CA ALA A 190 14.49 28.38 9.26
C ALA A 190 13.43 29.49 9.29
N GLU A 191 13.01 30.00 8.13
CA GLU A 191 12.12 31.16 8.04
C GLU A 191 10.65 30.80 7.93
N LEU A 192 10.33 29.60 7.42
CA LEU A 192 8.96 29.17 7.16
C LEU A 192 8.74 27.76 7.70
N ASP A 193 7.84 27.63 8.66
CA ASP A 193 7.39 26.32 9.15
C ASP A 193 6.50 25.64 8.09
N THR A 194 7.06 24.66 7.38
CA THR A 194 6.37 23.82 6.40
C THR A 194 6.01 22.43 6.94
N SER A 195 6.17 22.19 8.23
CA SER A 195 5.72 20.96 8.86
C SER A 195 4.21 20.75 8.72
N ARG A 196 3.74 19.55 9.05
CA ARG A 196 2.30 19.19 8.95
C ARG A 196 1.76 19.39 7.54
N CYS A 197 2.50 18.82 6.55
CA CYS A 197 2.13 18.90 5.13
C CYS A 197 1.98 20.35 4.64
N PHE A 198 3.00 21.17 4.82
CA PHE A 198 3.07 22.59 4.45
C PHE A 198 2.15 23.56 5.20
N MET A 199 1.38 23.07 6.15
CA MET A 199 0.50 23.93 6.96
C MET A 199 1.26 24.71 8.04
N GLY A 200 2.32 24.15 8.58
CA GLY A 200 2.97 24.65 9.79
C GLY A 200 2.15 24.38 11.05
N LYS A 201 2.77 24.41 12.21
CA LYS A 201 2.12 24.07 13.49
C LYS A 201 0.89 24.97 13.78
N THR A 202 1.00 26.28 13.56
CA THR A 202 -0.09 27.22 13.89
C THR A 202 -1.35 27.02 13.07
N ARG A 203 -1.24 26.86 11.74
CA ARG A 203 -2.41 26.61 10.88
C ARG A 203 -2.97 25.23 11.10
N PHE A 204 -2.11 24.25 11.34
CA PHE A 204 -2.53 22.88 11.59
C PHE A 204 -3.31 22.76 12.90
N THR A 205 -2.91 23.47 13.96
CA THR A 205 -3.71 23.52 15.22
C THR A 205 -5.13 23.99 14.97
N ARG A 206 -5.32 25.05 14.17
CA ARG A 206 -6.66 25.53 13.78
C ARG A 206 -7.44 24.49 12.96
N LEU A 207 -6.76 23.80 12.07
CA LEU A 207 -7.38 22.71 11.29
C LEU A 207 -7.84 21.57 12.21
N MET A 208 -7.06 21.22 13.22
CA MET A 208 -7.45 20.21 14.22
C MET A 208 -8.73 20.58 14.96
N GLU A 209 -8.92 21.85 15.31
CA GLU A 209 -10.14 22.37 15.96
C GLU A 209 -11.39 22.26 15.07
N MET A 210 -11.20 22.12 13.75
CA MET A 210 -12.28 21.99 12.76
C MET A 210 -12.65 20.54 12.46
N LEU A 211 -11.89 19.55 12.96
CA LEU A 211 -12.20 18.14 12.77
C LEU A 211 -13.36 17.69 13.65
N PRO A 212 -14.13 16.66 13.25
CA PRO A 212 -15.08 15.99 14.12
C PRO A 212 -14.41 15.48 15.41
N GLY A 213 -15.14 15.53 16.53
CA GLY A 213 -14.59 15.27 17.86
C GLY A 213 -14.08 13.86 18.16
N ASP A 214 -14.32 12.89 17.26
CA ASP A 214 -13.91 11.48 17.41
C ASP A 214 -12.92 11.03 16.33
N SER A 215 -12.32 11.96 15.59
CA SER A 215 -11.35 11.64 14.55
C SER A 215 -10.00 11.21 15.14
N THR A 216 -9.33 10.30 14.45
CA THR A 216 -7.94 9.91 14.74
C THR A 216 -7.02 10.42 13.63
N VAL A 217 -6.06 11.27 14.00
CA VAL A 217 -5.08 11.85 13.07
C VAL A 217 -3.76 11.08 13.14
N LEU A 218 -3.26 10.68 11.97
CA LEU A 218 -1.97 10.01 11.81
C LEU A 218 -1.02 10.88 10.99
N GLY A 219 -0.04 11.48 11.67
CA GLY A 219 1.06 12.21 11.07
C GLY A 219 2.18 11.25 10.67
N LEU A 220 2.57 11.25 9.39
CA LEU A 220 3.64 10.41 8.89
C LEU A 220 4.84 11.28 8.46
N ASP A 221 5.97 11.05 9.11
CA ASP A 221 7.21 11.75 8.76
C ASP A 221 7.67 11.41 7.34
N GLU A 222 8.49 12.28 6.77
CA GLU A 222 9.14 12.02 5.47
C GLU A 222 10.05 10.79 5.54
N LYS A 223 10.11 10.03 4.45
CA LYS A 223 10.87 8.78 4.34
C LYS A 223 10.45 7.73 5.37
N THR A 224 9.19 7.77 5.77
CA THR A 224 8.57 6.88 6.75
C THR A 224 7.27 6.34 6.18
N ALA A 225 6.93 5.11 6.52
CA ALA A 225 5.67 4.50 6.19
C ALA A 225 5.04 3.80 7.40
N LEU A 226 3.71 3.84 7.43
CA LEU A 226 2.87 3.05 8.31
C LEU A 226 2.28 1.90 7.48
N MET A 227 2.50 0.67 7.91
CA MET A 227 1.78 -0.50 7.39
C MET A 227 0.68 -0.87 8.37
N ILE A 228 -0.55 -0.89 7.89
CA ILE A 228 -1.71 -1.39 8.62
C ILE A 228 -2.01 -2.78 8.09
N ASP A 229 -1.91 -3.79 8.95
CA ASP A 229 -2.22 -5.18 8.61
C ASP A 229 -3.52 -5.62 9.31
N PRO A 230 -4.65 -5.67 8.59
CA PRO A 230 -5.92 -6.08 9.16
C PRO A 230 -5.95 -7.56 9.57
N CYS A 231 -5.17 -8.42 8.91
CA CYS A 231 -5.11 -9.84 9.21
C CYS A 231 -4.40 -10.11 10.55
N GLU A 232 -3.29 -9.41 10.78
CA GLU A 232 -2.56 -9.52 12.05
C GLU A 232 -3.15 -8.63 13.17
N GLY A 233 -4.04 -7.69 12.81
CA GLY A 233 -4.58 -6.70 13.75
C GLY A 233 -3.51 -5.76 14.30
N LYS A 234 -2.52 -5.42 13.49
CA LYS A 234 -1.35 -4.64 13.88
C LYS A 234 -1.01 -3.54 12.89
N CYS A 235 -0.33 -2.54 13.43
CA CYS A 235 0.30 -1.46 12.68
C CYS A 235 1.82 -1.54 12.87
N TYR A 236 2.60 -1.27 11.81
CA TYR A 236 4.06 -1.32 11.83
C TYR A 236 4.63 -0.03 11.26
N VAL A 237 5.66 0.51 11.90
CA VAL A 237 6.35 1.72 11.46
C VAL A 237 7.69 1.36 10.82
N PHE A 238 7.91 1.84 9.60
CA PHE A 238 9.15 1.63 8.85
C PHE A 238 9.68 2.95 8.30
N GLY A 239 10.98 3.13 8.33
CA GLY A 239 11.60 4.28 7.68
C GLY A 239 12.65 4.98 8.53
N LEU A 240 12.77 6.31 8.37
CA LEU A 240 13.79 7.12 9.07
C LEU A 240 13.21 8.01 10.16
N GLY A 241 11.91 8.29 10.10
CA GLY A 241 11.18 9.12 11.06
C GLY A 241 10.16 8.32 11.84
N ASN A 242 9.08 8.98 12.22
CA ASN A 242 8.09 8.49 13.16
C ASN A 242 6.68 8.56 12.56
N VAL A 243 5.75 7.86 13.19
CA VAL A 243 4.31 8.04 13.02
C VAL A 243 3.76 8.65 14.31
N THR A 244 3.08 9.77 14.17
CA THR A 244 2.42 10.47 15.29
C THR A 244 0.92 10.20 15.25
N LEU A 245 0.40 9.60 16.30
CA LEU A 245 -1.02 9.28 16.48
C LEU A 245 -1.64 10.31 17.42
N ILE A 246 -2.75 10.94 17.01
CA ILE A 246 -3.48 11.95 17.78
C ILE A 246 -4.96 11.60 17.79
N HIS A 247 -5.53 11.37 18.96
CA HIS A 247 -6.97 11.21 19.14
C HIS A 247 -7.61 12.55 19.52
N THR A 248 -8.66 12.97 18.81
CA THR A 248 -9.35 14.24 19.06
C THR A 248 -10.51 14.14 20.06
N GLY A 249 -10.95 12.93 20.43
CA GLY A 249 -12.15 12.68 21.22
C GLY A 249 -11.90 12.28 22.68
N HIS A 250 -12.95 12.45 23.51
CA HIS A 250 -12.91 12.20 24.96
C HIS A 250 -13.02 10.73 25.39
N ASN A 251 -13.30 9.80 24.45
CA ASN A 251 -13.72 8.42 24.79
C ASN A 251 -12.64 7.33 24.63
N HIS A 252 -11.41 7.67 24.28
CA HIS A 252 -10.35 6.67 24.15
C HIS A 252 -9.68 6.34 25.50
N ARG A 253 -9.58 5.04 25.82
CA ARG A 253 -8.86 4.57 27.02
C ARG A 253 -7.39 5.01 26.93
N ARG A 254 -6.87 5.60 28.01
CA ARG A 254 -5.46 5.97 28.13
C ARG A 254 -4.57 4.78 27.80
N PRO A 255 -3.65 4.91 26.85
CA PRO A 255 -2.53 3.97 26.74
C PRO A 255 -1.59 4.13 27.93
N SER A 256 -0.83 3.08 28.19
CA SER A 256 -0.06 2.92 29.45
C SER A 256 1.22 3.76 29.56
N ASN A 257 1.61 4.57 28.54
CA ASN A 257 2.81 5.42 28.62
C ASN A 257 2.75 6.64 27.68
N PRO A 258 2.58 7.86 28.18
CA PRO A 258 2.73 9.09 27.37
C PRO A 258 4.24 9.37 27.18
N THR A 259 4.70 9.49 25.94
CA THR A 259 6.12 9.63 25.58
C THR A 259 6.53 11.02 25.05
N LEU A 260 5.66 12.02 25.02
CA LEU A 260 6.00 13.36 24.51
C LEU A 260 5.77 14.48 25.54
N ASP A 261 6.74 15.40 25.54
CA ASP A 261 6.66 16.67 26.28
C ASP A 261 5.67 17.62 25.58
N ASP A 262 4.72 18.20 26.31
CA ASP A 262 3.64 19.10 25.82
C ASP A 262 4.16 20.36 25.10
N THR A 263 5.49 20.57 25.07
CA THR A 263 6.13 21.76 24.49
C THR A 263 6.21 21.74 22.95
N ASP A 264 6.05 20.59 22.29
CA ASP A 264 6.19 20.47 20.83
C ASP A 264 4.95 20.88 20.01
N LEU A 265 3.82 21.15 20.68
CA LEU A 265 2.58 21.62 20.06
C LEU A 265 1.99 22.81 20.83
N PRO A 266 2.61 24.01 20.76
CA PRO A 266 2.05 25.20 21.42
C PRO A 266 0.72 25.57 20.75
N GLY A 267 -0.35 25.61 21.53
CA GLY A 267 -1.70 25.93 21.08
C GLY A 267 -2.76 24.84 21.31
N ILE A 268 -2.36 23.62 21.64
CA ILE A 268 -3.27 22.52 21.99
C ILE A 268 -3.74 22.60 23.47
N ALA A 269 -3.52 23.70 24.15
CA ALA A 269 -4.02 23.89 25.54
C ALA A 269 -5.57 23.81 25.65
N SER A 270 -6.31 23.93 24.52
CA SER A 270 -7.74 23.68 24.45
C SER A 270 -8.09 22.21 24.17
N LEU A 271 -7.16 21.43 23.59
CA LEU A 271 -7.25 19.99 23.42
C LEU A 271 -6.72 19.25 24.67
N ARG A 272 -7.07 19.72 25.86
CA ARG A 272 -6.57 19.22 27.18
C ARG A 272 -6.77 17.71 27.41
N GLU A 273 -7.32 16.98 26.45
CA GLU A 273 -7.59 15.54 26.50
C GLU A 273 -7.11 14.79 25.26
N SER A 274 -6.39 15.42 24.31
CA SER A 274 -5.83 14.70 23.17
C SER A 274 -4.67 13.83 23.63
N HIS A 275 -4.78 12.53 23.34
CA HIS A 275 -3.70 11.59 23.58
C HIS A 275 -2.80 11.56 22.35
N ILE A 276 -1.55 11.97 22.50
CA ILE A 276 -0.54 11.96 21.44
C ILE A 276 0.43 10.82 21.71
N HIS A 277 0.60 9.94 20.73
CA HIS A 277 1.58 8.88 20.73
C HIS A 277 2.51 9.01 19.53
N GLN A 278 3.78 8.71 19.75
CA GLN A 278 4.75 8.66 18.66
C GLN A 278 5.38 7.26 18.61
N TYR A 279 5.29 6.64 17.43
CA TYR A 279 5.87 5.34 17.17
C TYR A 279 7.06 5.49 16.25
N HIS A 280 8.17 4.84 16.62
CA HIS A 280 9.45 4.94 15.92
C HIS A 280 9.65 3.79 14.94
N ASN A 281 10.66 3.93 14.08
CA ASN A 281 11.05 2.89 13.15
C ASN A 281 11.24 1.53 13.83
N LYS A 282 10.65 0.48 13.24
CA LYS A 282 10.61 -0.91 13.70
C LYS A 282 9.68 -1.16 14.91
N GLU A 283 9.00 -0.17 15.39
CA GLU A 283 7.95 -0.38 16.37
C GLU A 283 6.67 -0.87 15.71
N SER A 284 5.87 -1.58 16.48
CA SER A 284 4.52 -2.00 16.11
C SER A 284 3.56 -1.75 17.26
N PHE A 285 2.30 -1.53 16.90
CA PHE A 285 1.23 -1.31 17.87
C PHE A 285 -0.07 -1.99 17.41
N PRO A 286 -0.99 -2.31 18.32
CA PRO A 286 -2.28 -2.90 17.97
C PRO A 286 -3.10 -1.98 17.06
N LEU A 287 -3.75 -2.54 16.06
CA LEU A 287 -4.70 -1.82 15.18
C LEU A 287 -5.80 -1.13 16.01
N ALA A 288 -6.19 -1.71 17.14
CA ALA A 288 -7.17 -1.14 18.05
C ALA A 288 -6.76 0.23 18.63
N GLU A 289 -5.49 0.61 18.58
CA GLU A 289 -5.05 1.94 19.02
C GLU A 289 -5.44 3.07 18.06
N ILE A 290 -5.66 2.77 16.77
CA ILE A 290 -6.19 3.76 15.83
C ILE A 290 -7.73 3.84 15.85
N GLY A 291 -8.38 2.92 16.55
CA GLY A 291 -9.82 2.90 16.75
C GLY A 291 -10.41 1.48 16.72
N PRO A 292 -11.71 1.34 17.01
CA PRO A 292 -12.39 0.05 17.07
C PRO A 292 -12.66 -0.50 15.66
N PHE A 293 -11.72 -1.27 15.13
CA PHE A 293 -11.86 -1.93 13.83
C PHE A 293 -13.05 -2.90 13.83
N ARG A 294 -13.99 -2.68 12.93
CA ARG A 294 -15.21 -3.50 12.81
C ARG A 294 -15.13 -4.38 11.57
N PRO A 295 -15.36 -5.70 11.70
CA PRO A 295 -15.48 -6.56 10.53
C PRO A 295 -16.69 -6.16 9.68
N TYR A 296 -16.61 -6.34 8.38
CA TYR A 296 -17.66 -6.05 7.41
C TYR A 296 -17.78 -7.20 6.40
N HIS A 297 -18.91 -7.26 5.68
CA HIS A 297 -19.04 -8.18 4.56
C HIS A 297 -18.17 -7.72 3.38
N PRO A 298 -17.33 -8.58 2.81
CA PRO A 298 -16.38 -8.17 1.77
C PRO A 298 -17.00 -7.47 0.56
N GLU A 299 -18.23 -7.80 0.18
CA GLU A 299 -19.00 -7.18 -0.90
C GLU A 299 -19.73 -5.89 -0.50
N ALA A 300 -19.73 -5.50 0.78
CA ALA A 300 -20.49 -4.34 1.25
C ALA A 300 -20.12 -3.06 0.51
N ASN A 301 -21.12 -2.29 0.11
CA ASN A 301 -20.97 -1.00 -0.59
C ASN A 301 -20.19 -1.08 -1.92
N LEU A 302 -20.16 -2.28 -2.57
CA LEU A 302 -19.60 -2.44 -3.91
C LEU A 302 -20.71 -2.77 -4.92
N PRO A 303 -20.61 -2.28 -6.18
CA PRO A 303 -21.46 -2.80 -7.25
C PRO A 303 -21.27 -4.30 -7.42
N VAL A 304 -22.40 -5.03 -7.53
CA VAL A 304 -22.38 -6.50 -7.62
C VAL A 304 -21.52 -6.99 -8.77
N GLU A 305 -21.58 -6.31 -9.90
CA GLU A 305 -20.83 -6.66 -11.11
C GLU A 305 -19.31 -6.54 -10.88
N VAL A 306 -18.86 -5.49 -10.17
CA VAL A 306 -17.44 -5.29 -9.85
C VAL A 306 -16.94 -6.38 -8.91
N TRP A 307 -17.75 -6.71 -7.89
CA TRP A 307 -17.39 -7.78 -6.96
C TRP A 307 -17.28 -9.14 -7.66
N GLN A 308 -18.23 -9.47 -8.54
CA GLN A 308 -18.18 -10.69 -9.33
C GLN A 308 -16.97 -10.75 -10.26
N GLN A 309 -16.64 -9.66 -10.97
CA GLN A 309 -15.45 -9.57 -11.81
C GLN A 309 -14.17 -9.78 -11.00
N ALA A 310 -14.09 -9.21 -9.79
CA ALA A 310 -12.95 -9.39 -8.90
C ALA A 310 -12.79 -10.85 -8.43
N LEU A 311 -13.90 -11.52 -8.09
CA LEU A 311 -13.89 -12.94 -7.73
C LEU A 311 -13.46 -13.84 -8.90
N GLU A 312 -13.92 -13.54 -10.12
CA GLU A 312 -13.51 -14.28 -11.31
C GLU A 312 -12.02 -14.08 -11.62
N ALA A 313 -11.53 -12.84 -11.46
CA ALA A 313 -10.10 -12.56 -11.61
C ALA A 313 -9.28 -13.32 -10.57
N GLU A 314 -9.70 -13.35 -9.31
CA GLU A 314 -9.02 -14.10 -8.24
C GLU A 314 -8.99 -15.61 -8.53
N LYS A 315 -10.09 -16.19 -9.01
CA LYS A 315 -10.11 -17.60 -9.44
C LYS A 315 -9.11 -17.89 -10.56
N ARG A 316 -9.02 -16.99 -11.57
CA ARG A 316 -8.03 -17.12 -12.65
C ARG A 316 -6.60 -17.03 -12.12
N LEU A 317 -6.34 -16.12 -11.19
CA LEU A 317 -5.04 -15.95 -10.55
C LEU A 317 -4.64 -17.18 -9.71
N GLY A 318 -5.59 -17.75 -8.99
CA GLY A 318 -5.39 -18.98 -8.20
C GLY A 318 -5.19 -20.22 -9.07
N SER A 319 -5.85 -20.28 -10.23
CA SER A 319 -5.67 -21.41 -11.18
C SER A 319 -4.41 -21.30 -12.05
N SER A 320 -3.81 -20.12 -12.16
CA SER A 320 -2.51 -19.90 -12.79
C SER A 320 -1.31 -20.09 -11.84
N SER A 321 -1.55 -20.64 -10.64
CA SER A 321 -0.47 -21.16 -9.81
C SER A 321 0.32 -22.18 -10.62
N THR A 322 1.63 -22.11 -10.54
CA THR A 322 2.62 -22.99 -11.18
C THR A 322 2.04 -24.40 -11.34
N PRO A 323 1.98 -24.97 -12.56
CA PRO A 323 1.46 -26.32 -12.71
C PRO A 323 2.19 -27.23 -11.71
N GLU A 324 1.43 -28.04 -10.98
CA GLU A 324 2.03 -29.04 -10.09
C GLU A 324 2.94 -29.95 -10.95
N PRO A 325 4.14 -30.27 -10.44
CA PRO A 325 5.01 -31.18 -11.17
C PRO A 325 4.25 -32.48 -11.48
N PRO A 326 4.24 -32.96 -12.74
CA PRO A 326 3.65 -34.24 -13.07
C PRO A 326 4.23 -35.35 -12.19
N GLN A 327 3.47 -36.39 -11.89
CA GLN A 327 3.92 -37.50 -11.05
C GLN A 327 5.27 -38.05 -11.51
N ALA A 328 5.48 -38.13 -12.82
CA ALA A 328 6.77 -38.57 -13.40
C ALA A 328 7.96 -37.70 -12.98
N VAL A 329 7.75 -36.39 -12.80
CA VAL A 329 8.81 -35.46 -12.32
C VAL A 329 9.04 -35.67 -10.83
N LEU A 330 7.98 -35.85 -10.04
CA LEU A 330 8.08 -36.13 -8.60
C LEU A 330 8.81 -37.42 -8.33
N ASP A 331 8.53 -38.48 -9.11
CA ASP A 331 9.22 -39.77 -9.00
C ASP A 331 10.72 -39.65 -9.29
N LEU A 332 11.10 -38.86 -10.32
CA LEU A 332 12.51 -38.57 -10.62
C LEU A 332 13.19 -37.77 -9.53
N VAL A 333 12.49 -36.86 -8.86
CA VAL A 333 13.03 -36.09 -7.71
C VAL A 333 13.30 -37.03 -6.55
N ILE A 334 12.41 -37.96 -6.25
CA ILE A 334 12.58 -38.96 -5.19
C ILE A 334 13.81 -39.84 -5.47
N LEU A 335 13.93 -40.36 -6.69
CA LEU A 335 15.08 -41.19 -7.12
C LEU A 335 16.38 -40.37 -7.01
N ARG A 336 16.36 -39.09 -7.38
CA ARG A 336 17.53 -38.21 -7.25
C ARG A 336 17.95 -38.02 -5.80
N GLU A 337 17.02 -37.84 -4.89
CA GLU A 337 17.33 -37.72 -3.46
C GLU A 337 17.89 -39.03 -2.88
N GLN A 338 17.39 -40.17 -3.34
CA GLN A 338 17.98 -41.51 -2.96
C GLN A 338 19.41 -41.63 -3.46
N ALA A 339 19.68 -41.25 -4.74
CA ALA A 339 21.05 -41.27 -5.29
C ALA A 339 21.98 -40.34 -4.50
N ARG A 340 21.53 -39.16 -4.09
CA ARG A 340 22.30 -38.20 -3.28
C ARG A 340 22.59 -38.73 -1.91
N THR A 341 21.61 -39.36 -1.26
CA THR A 341 21.78 -39.99 0.08
C THR A 341 22.79 -41.15 -0.01
N GLY A 342 22.78 -41.90 -1.12
CA GLY A 342 23.74 -42.94 -1.44
C GLY A 342 25.11 -42.44 -1.94
N LYS A 343 25.29 -41.12 -2.08
CA LYS A 343 26.47 -40.45 -2.66
C LYS A 343 26.79 -40.86 -4.11
N ASP A 344 25.78 -41.31 -4.86
CA ASP A 344 25.89 -41.60 -6.28
C ASP A 344 25.65 -40.33 -7.09
N TRP A 345 26.67 -39.50 -7.18
CA TRP A 345 26.64 -38.22 -7.88
C TRP A 345 26.36 -38.33 -9.37
N PRO A 346 26.97 -39.30 -10.14
CA PRO A 346 26.66 -39.49 -11.56
C PRO A 346 25.18 -39.77 -11.80
N GLN A 347 24.54 -40.63 -11.00
CA GLN A 347 23.13 -40.93 -11.12
C GLN A 347 22.26 -39.73 -10.75
N SER A 348 22.62 -38.98 -9.69
CA SER A 348 21.92 -37.77 -9.32
C SER A 348 21.91 -36.72 -10.45
N ASP A 349 23.04 -36.53 -11.13
CA ASP A 349 23.16 -35.59 -12.25
C ASP A 349 22.37 -36.06 -13.47
N ALA A 350 22.38 -37.34 -13.77
CA ALA A 350 21.57 -37.92 -14.87
C ALA A 350 20.06 -37.71 -14.61
N LEU A 351 19.59 -37.92 -13.39
CA LEU A 351 18.20 -37.69 -13.01
C LEU A 351 17.84 -36.19 -13.08
N ARG A 352 18.76 -35.30 -12.68
CA ARG A 352 18.56 -33.84 -12.86
C ARG A 352 18.40 -33.44 -14.32
N GLN A 353 19.14 -34.07 -15.23
CA GLN A 353 18.99 -33.84 -16.67
C GLN A 353 17.65 -34.34 -17.19
N GLN A 354 17.16 -35.50 -16.69
CA GLN A 354 15.84 -36.02 -17.07
C GLN A 354 14.72 -35.09 -16.60
N ILE A 355 14.82 -34.56 -15.38
CA ILE A 355 13.88 -33.54 -14.85
C ILE A 355 13.90 -32.31 -15.76
N ALA A 356 15.10 -31.84 -16.15
CA ALA A 356 15.25 -30.70 -17.07
C ALA A 356 14.66 -30.95 -18.45
N ALA A 357 14.81 -32.16 -19.00
CA ALA A 357 14.21 -32.55 -20.26
C ALA A 357 12.69 -32.58 -20.25
N LEU A 358 12.08 -32.77 -19.09
CA LEU A 358 10.62 -32.65 -18.87
C LEU A 358 10.17 -31.20 -18.65
N GLY A 359 11.06 -30.23 -18.77
CA GLY A 359 10.76 -28.82 -18.62
C GLY A 359 10.74 -28.34 -17.16
N TRP A 360 11.38 -29.06 -16.22
CA TRP A 360 11.42 -28.74 -14.80
C TRP A 360 12.85 -28.59 -14.29
N THR A 361 13.02 -27.78 -13.23
CA THR A 361 14.30 -27.66 -12.52
C THR A 361 14.10 -28.05 -11.06
N VAL A 362 15.15 -28.63 -10.48
CA VAL A 362 15.19 -28.97 -9.06
C VAL A 362 16.33 -28.20 -8.39
N LYS A 363 16.01 -27.51 -7.30
CA LYS A 363 16.98 -26.77 -6.47
C LYS A 363 16.97 -27.33 -5.07
N ASP A 364 18.15 -27.65 -4.55
CA ASP A 364 18.32 -28.16 -3.19
C ASP A 364 18.24 -26.99 -2.19
N THR A 365 17.43 -27.15 -1.15
CA THR A 365 17.32 -26.20 -0.04
C THR A 365 17.55 -26.93 1.29
N LYS A 366 17.67 -26.18 2.38
CA LYS A 366 17.83 -26.76 3.73
C LYS A 366 16.60 -27.59 4.15
N ASP A 367 15.44 -27.29 3.59
CA ASP A 367 14.16 -27.92 3.91
C ASP A 367 13.76 -29.01 2.90
N GLY A 368 14.67 -29.34 1.95
CA GLY A 368 14.46 -30.35 0.92
C GLY A 368 14.52 -29.80 -0.52
N PRO A 369 14.34 -30.66 -1.55
CA PRO A 369 14.36 -30.26 -2.95
C PRO A 369 13.12 -29.44 -3.32
N VAL A 370 13.32 -28.28 -3.96
CA VAL A 370 12.25 -27.44 -4.53
C VAL A 370 12.24 -27.62 -6.04
N VAL A 371 11.05 -27.97 -6.58
CA VAL A 371 10.83 -28.21 -8.02
C VAL A 371 10.10 -27.02 -8.62
N SER A 372 10.58 -26.54 -9.78
CA SER A 372 9.97 -25.43 -10.52
C SER A 372 10.07 -25.64 -12.02
N LEU A 373 9.18 -25.04 -12.81
CA LEU A 373 9.28 -25.07 -14.28
C LEU A 373 10.60 -24.47 -14.76
N SER A 374 11.24 -25.13 -15.73
CA SER A 374 12.40 -24.58 -16.43
C SER A 374 11.96 -23.36 -17.24
N GLN A 375 12.63 -22.23 -17.06
CA GLN A 375 12.41 -21.07 -17.92
C GLN A 375 13.03 -21.35 -19.28
N THR A 376 12.21 -21.47 -20.31
CA THR A 376 12.69 -21.51 -21.71
C THR A 376 13.23 -20.10 -22.02
N THR A 377 14.54 -19.94 -22.00
CA THR A 377 15.20 -18.77 -22.59
C THR A 377 15.00 -18.86 -24.10
N THR A 378 14.01 -18.16 -24.61
CA THR A 378 13.93 -17.94 -26.06
C THR A 378 14.98 -16.86 -26.36
N GLU A 379 16.16 -17.26 -26.76
CA GLU A 379 17.09 -16.39 -27.49
C GLU A 379 16.43 -16.00 -28.81
N ILE A 380 16.15 -14.72 -28.99
CA ILE A 380 15.98 -14.05 -30.27
C ILE A 380 16.97 -12.88 -30.30
#